data_633ec09a14e84fce4ccdc66dbf3a3bff
#
_entry.id   633ec09a14e84fce4ccdc66dbf3a3bff
#
_cell.length_a   1.000
_cell.length_b   1.000
_cell.length_c   1.000
_cell.angle_alpha   90.00
_cell.angle_beta   90.00
_cell.angle_gamma   90.00
#
_symmetry.space_group_name_H-M   'P 1'
#
loop_
_entity.id
_entity.type
_entity.pdbx_description
1 polymer ?
#
loop_
_entity_poly.entity_id
_entity_poly.type
_entity_poly.pdbx_seq_one_letter_code
_entity_poly.pdbx_strand_id
1 'polypeptide(L)'
;MLHAAQIAGAGSPYVVVIGNEKGGSGKTTLAMHLAVALLKEGQRVGTIDLDSNQRGLTRYIENRRIWANHRRIELEMPLHHLVLRAEGAKLRDNEAKELAAFEGIISGIRKSVDFLVIDTPSTDAYLMRLAHLVADTVLTPVTDSFLDLGTLASVDPVTHEVTGTGHYAEMVCEARMRRRQFDQGHIDWIVIRNRSARGQLVGHSITELGIRLGLRDVEGCAERIVYRQFFPSGLTALDALDEATFGAIPGQSHRLAQQEMRILIGFLNLPIGERGRRRAAARKEWYASAQAPLEIDKVLID
;
A
#
# COMPACT_ATOMS: atom_id res chain seq x y z
N MET A 1 22.14 -2.40 6.37
CA MET A 1 22.13 -2.71 4.91
C MET A 1 21.00 -3.67 4.61
N LEU A 2 20.00 -3.21 3.86
CA LEU A 2 18.97 -4.09 3.32
C LEU A 2 19.60 -4.96 2.24
N HIS A 3 19.81 -6.23 2.54
CA HIS A 3 20.01 -7.18 1.48
C HIS A 3 18.63 -7.47 0.85
N ALA A 4 18.29 -6.83 -0.25
CA ALA A 4 17.01 -7.09 -0.94
C ALA A 4 16.82 -8.58 -1.23
N ALA A 5 17.92 -9.33 -1.46
CA ALA A 5 17.91 -10.78 -1.49
C ALA A 5 17.34 -11.42 -0.20
N GLN A 6 17.46 -10.76 0.94
CA GLN A 6 16.87 -11.26 2.20
C GLN A 6 15.38 -10.92 2.32
N ILE A 7 14.91 -9.86 1.68
CA ILE A 7 13.49 -9.50 1.68
C ILE A 7 12.73 -10.32 0.65
N ALA A 8 13.32 -10.57 -0.51
CA ALA A 8 12.69 -11.25 -1.64
C ALA A 8 13.08 -12.74 -1.78
N GLY A 9 13.77 -13.34 -0.80
CA GLY A 9 14.14 -14.77 -0.80
C GLY A 9 12.95 -15.70 -0.56
N ALA A 10 13.18 -17.00 -0.71
CA ALA A 10 12.17 -18.03 -0.42
C ALA A 10 11.56 -17.85 0.97
N GLY A 11 10.26 -17.66 1.02
CA GLY A 11 9.53 -17.38 2.26
C GLY A 11 9.48 -15.90 2.64
N SER A 12 9.83 -14.97 1.72
CA SER A 12 9.56 -13.55 1.92
C SER A 12 8.10 -13.24 1.63
N PRO A 13 7.49 -12.32 2.40
CA PRO A 13 6.13 -11.90 2.14
C PRO A 13 6.01 -11.18 0.79
N TYR A 14 4.82 -11.21 0.22
CA TYR A 14 4.47 -10.34 -0.88
C TYR A 14 4.20 -8.93 -0.36
N VAL A 15 4.94 -7.94 -0.83
CA VAL A 15 4.90 -6.58 -0.29
C VAL A 15 3.97 -5.70 -1.13
N VAL A 16 2.95 -5.15 -0.49
CA VAL A 16 2.03 -4.17 -1.08
C VAL A 16 2.22 -2.83 -0.39
N VAL A 17 2.62 -1.82 -1.14
CA VAL A 17 2.81 -0.46 -0.64
C VAL A 17 1.66 0.42 -1.07
N ILE A 18 1.02 1.10 -0.15
CA ILE A 18 0.01 2.11 -0.44
C ILE A 18 0.67 3.48 -0.36
N GLY A 19 0.87 4.11 -1.52
CA GLY A 19 1.63 5.35 -1.63
C GLY A 19 0.93 6.42 -2.47
N ASN A 20 1.01 7.64 -2.01
CA ASN A 20 0.70 8.89 -2.72
C ASN A 20 1.15 10.06 -1.84
N GLU A 21 1.75 11.08 -2.43
CA GLU A 21 2.15 12.32 -1.74
C GLU A 21 0.95 13.19 -1.35
N LYS A 22 -0.23 12.90 -1.84
CA LYS A 22 -1.44 13.64 -1.50
C LYS A 22 -2.08 13.13 -0.22
N GLY A 23 -2.33 14.06 0.72
CA GLY A 23 -3.13 13.79 1.92
C GLY A 23 -4.61 13.57 1.58
N GLY A 24 -5.27 12.67 2.31
CA GLY A 24 -6.72 12.47 2.15
C GLY A 24 -7.13 11.59 0.97
N SER A 25 -6.23 11.05 0.17
CA SER A 25 -6.55 10.15 -0.96
C SER A 25 -7.15 8.80 -0.56
N GLY A 26 -7.07 8.44 0.73
CA GLY A 26 -7.61 7.19 1.28
C GLY A 26 -6.58 6.08 1.48
N LYS A 27 -5.28 6.38 1.51
CA LYS A 27 -4.19 5.40 1.73
C LYS A 27 -4.45 4.48 2.91
N THR A 28 -4.55 5.04 4.11
CA THR A 28 -4.77 4.29 5.35
C THR A 28 -6.06 3.46 5.34
N THR A 29 -7.14 4.02 4.79
CA THR A 29 -8.39 3.28 4.64
C THR A 29 -8.21 2.07 3.74
N LEU A 30 -7.56 2.25 2.60
CA LEU A 30 -7.25 1.16 1.67
C LEU A 30 -6.32 0.13 2.31
N ALA A 31 -5.26 0.57 3.01
CA ALA A 31 -4.32 -0.32 3.69
C ALA A 31 -5.03 -1.25 4.69
N MET A 32 -5.92 -0.69 5.52
CA MET A 32 -6.67 -1.46 6.50
C MET A 32 -7.65 -2.45 5.84
N HIS A 33 -8.40 -1.99 4.83
CA HIS A 33 -9.34 -2.86 4.11
C HIS A 33 -8.62 -4.00 3.39
N LEU A 34 -7.47 -3.71 2.77
CA LEU A 34 -6.65 -4.72 2.12
C LEU A 34 -6.11 -5.74 3.13
N ALA A 35 -5.58 -5.27 4.26
CA ALA A 35 -5.08 -6.16 5.31
C ALA A 35 -6.18 -7.11 5.81
N VAL A 36 -7.38 -6.60 6.08
CA VAL A 36 -8.52 -7.43 6.50
C VAL A 36 -8.98 -8.37 5.39
N ALA A 37 -9.00 -7.92 4.13
CA ALA A 37 -9.33 -8.80 3.01
C ALA A 37 -8.39 -10.01 2.91
N LEU A 38 -7.09 -9.77 3.01
CA LEU A 38 -6.07 -10.82 2.96
C LEU A 38 -6.17 -11.78 4.16
N LEU A 39 -6.44 -11.26 5.36
CA LEU A 39 -6.69 -12.07 6.55
C LEU A 39 -7.90 -12.99 6.37
N LYS A 40 -9.01 -12.45 5.81
CA LYS A 40 -10.22 -13.24 5.53
C LYS A 40 -10.00 -14.32 4.46
N GLU A 41 -9.04 -14.12 3.57
CA GLU A 41 -8.56 -15.14 2.62
C GLU A 41 -7.55 -16.13 3.26
N GLY A 42 -7.44 -16.13 4.60
CA GLY A 42 -6.58 -17.05 5.35
C GLY A 42 -5.09 -16.76 5.24
N GLN A 43 -4.71 -15.58 4.73
CA GLN A 43 -3.30 -15.19 4.65
C GLN A 43 -2.80 -14.65 6.00
N ARG A 44 -1.53 -14.90 6.32
CA ARG A 44 -0.85 -14.26 7.44
C ARG A 44 -0.39 -12.87 6.98
N VAL A 45 -0.86 -11.82 7.64
CA VAL A 45 -0.65 -10.44 7.19
C VAL A 45 0.14 -9.65 8.22
N GLY A 46 1.25 -9.05 7.77
CA GLY A 46 1.95 -7.99 8.46
C GLY A 46 1.50 -6.63 7.94
N THR A 47 1.53 -5.62 8.81
CA THR A 47 1.31 -4.23 8.42
C THR A 47 2.40 -3.35 9.00
N ILE A 48 2.86 -2.36 8.22
CA ILE A 48 3.79 -1.32 8.68
C ILE A 48 3.16 0.05 8.42
N ASP A 49 3.09 0.87 9.47
CA ASP A 49 2.72 2.29 9.38
C ASP A 49 4.01 3.11 9.35
N LEU A 50 4.23 3.85 8.26
CA LEU A 50 5.39 4.75 8.09
C LEU A 50 5.04 6.22 8.37
N ASP A 51 3.77 6.54 8.61
CA ASP A 51 3.35 7.88 8.99
C ASP A 51 3.39 8.07 10.52
N SER A 52 4.59 8.24 11.05
CA SER A 52 4.80 8.42 12.49
C SER A 52 4.08 9.63 13.09
N ASN A 53 3.71 10.61 12.26
CA ASN A 53 3.01 11.81 12.71
C ASN A 53 1.51 11.56 12.86
N GLN A 54 0.88 11.00 11.84
CA GLN A 54 -0.56 10.76 11.84
C GLN A 54 -0.92 9.43 12.53
N ARG A 55 -0.06 8.41 12.40
CA ARG A 55 -0.27 7.04 12.92
C ARG A 55 -1.65 6.49 12.55
N GLY A 56 -2.07 6.73 11.31
CA GLY A 56 -3.42 6.46 10.89
C GLY A 56 -3.75 4.97 10.92
N LEU A 57 -2.89 4.13 10.36
CA LEU A 57 -3.07 2.68 10.35
C LEU A 57 -2.92 2.08 11.76
N THR A 58 -1.96 2.59 12.55
CA THR A 58 -1.75 2.18 13.94
C THR A 58 -3.02 2.40 14.76
N ARG A 59 -3.58 3.61 14.72
CA ARG A 59 -4.84 3.92 15.43
C ARG A 59 -6.02 3.08 14.95
N TYR A 60 -6.09 2.80 13.65
CA TYR A 60 -7.16 1.98 13.10
C TYR A 60 -7.11 0.56 13.69
N ILE A 61 -5.92 -0.04 13.78
CA ILE A 61 -5.72 -1.39 14.34
C ILE A 61 -5.95 -1.39 15.86
N GLU A 62 -5.52 -0.35 16.57
CA GLU A 62 -5.81 -0.18 18.00
C GLU A 62 -7.31 -0.11 18.27
N ASN A 63 -8.03 0.72 17.49
CA ASN A 63 -9.49 0.82 17.56
C ASN A 63 -10.16 -0.54 17.33
N ARG A 64 -9.69 -1.30 16.33
CA ARG A 64 -10.19 -2.64 16.02
C ARG A 64 -10.04 -3.59 17.22
N ARG A 65 -8.90 -3.56 17.89
CA ARG A 65 -8.65 -4.38 19.09
C ARG A 65 -9.57 -3.98 20.24
N ILE A 66 -9.70 -2.68 20.48
CA ILE A 66 -10.60 -2.14 21.52
C ILE A 66 -12.04 -2.54 21.23
N TRP A 67 -12.50 -2.41 20.00
CA TRP A 67 -13.85 -2.76 19.59
C TRP A 67 -14.14 -4.25 19.76
N ALA A 68 -13.23 -5.12 19.28
CA ALA A 68 -13.34 -6.56 19.42
C ALA A 68 -13.50 -6.98 20.90
N ASN A 69 -12.68 -6.42 21.80
CA ASN A 69 -12.75 -6.66 23.23
C ASN A 69 -14.06 -6.15 23.84
N HIS A 70 -14.48 -4.94 23.47
CA HIS A 70 -15.71 -4.33 23.99
C HIS A 70 -16.96 -5.13 23.57
N ARG A 71 -17.01 -5.57 22.31
CA ARG A 71 -18.13 -6.35 21.76
C ARG A 71 -18.03 -7.84 22.09
N ARG A 72 -16.91 -8.31 22.61
CA ARG A 72 -16.59 -9.73 22.87
C ARG A 72 -16.73 -10.59 21.62
N ILE A 73 -16.21 -10.08 20.49
CA ILE A 73 -16.18 -10.75 19.19
C ILE A 73 -14.75 -11.02 18.76
N GLU A 74 -14.57 -12.02 17.92
CA GLU A 74 -13.30 -12.24 17.26
C GLU A 74 -13.24 -11.45 15.96
N LEU A 75 -12.19 -10.66 15.80
CA LEU A 75 -11.85 -9.98 14.56
C LEU A 75 -10.42 -10.35 14.18
N GLU A 76 -10.21 -10.61 12.90
CA GLU A 76 -8.87 -10.90 12.38
C GLU A 76 -7.96 -9.69 12.59
N MET A 77 -6.73 -9.92 13.08
CA MET A 77 -5.73 -8.89 13.37
C MET A 77 -4.45 -9.13 12.58
N PRO A 78 -3.90 -8.11 11.91
CA PRO A 78 -2.56 -8.22 11.32
C PRO A 78 -1.48 -8.12 12.40
N LEU A 79 -0.29 -8.64 12.09
CA LEU A 79 0.93 -8.37 12.86
C LEU A 79 1.39 -6.95 12.52
N HIS A 80 1.20 -6.00 13.44
CA HIS A 80 1.38 -4.58 13.16
C HIS A 80 2.67 -4.01 13.75
N HIS A 81 3.32 -3.14 12.96
CA HIS A 81 4.49 -2.36 13.37
C HIS A 81 4.36 -0.89 12.95
N LEU A 82 4.89 -0.01 13.79
CA LEU A 82 5.05 1.41 13.51
C LEU A 82 6.54 1.71 13.39
N VAL A 83 6.94 2.37 12.30
CA VAL A 83 8.29 2.91 12.16
C VAL A 83 8.26 4.40 12.52
N LEU A 84 9.01 4.76 13.53
CA LEU A 84 9.14 6.17 13.95
C LEU A 84 10.15 6.87 13.05
N ARG A 85 9.81 8.07 12.63
CA ARG A 85 10.76 8.96 11.96
C ARG A 85 11.87 9.33 12.94
N ALA A 86 13.11 9.28 12.46
CA ALA A 86 14.26 9.66 13.28
C ALA A 86 14.39 11.19 13.34
N GLU A 87 14.63 11.72 14.53
CA GLU A 87 14.84 13.13 14.77
C GLU A 87 16.28 13.35 15.23
N GLY A 88 17.04 14.15 14.49
CA GLY A 88 18.43 14.47 14.81
C GLY A 88 18.96 15.56 13.88
N ALA A 89 20.10 16.16 14.26
CA ALA A 89 20.70 17.29 13.53
C ALA A 89 21.27 16.90 12.16
N LYS A 90 21.63 15.63 11.96
CA LYS A 90 22.25 15.16 10.72
C LYS A 90 21.30 14.24 9.96
N LEU A 91 20.96 14.63 8.73
CA LEU A 91 20.05 13.90 7.86
C LEU A 91 20.51 12.44 7.65
N ARG A 92 21.79 12.22 7.30
CA ARG A 92 22.36 10.88 7.08
C ARG A 92 22.24 9.96 8.29
N ASP A 93 22.40 10.49 9.50
CA ASP A 93 22.28 9.70 10.72
C ASP A 93 20.81 9.30 10.96
N ASN A 94 19.87 10.18 10.60
CA ASN A 94 18.44 9.91 10.67
C ASN A 94 18.05 8.83 9.67
N GLU A 95 18.45 8.96 8.41
CA GLU A 95 18.21 7.97 7.35
C GLU A 95 18.78 6.59 7.70
N ALA A 96 20.00 6.54 8.25
CA ALA A 96 20.59 5.29 8.71
C ALA A 96 19.80 4.62 9.85
N LYS A 97 19.26 5.39 10.79
CA LYS A 97 18.40 4.87 11.86
C LYS A 97 17.06 4.39 11.33
N GLU A 98 16.44 5.14 10.42
CA GLU A 98 15.18 4.78 9.78
C GLU A 98 15.33 3.50 8.95
N LEU A 99 16.43 3.38 8.19
CA LEU A 99 16.77 2.16 7.45
C LEU A 99 16.92 0.98 8.40
N ALA A 100 17.73 1.10 9.45
CA ALA A 100 17.94 0.01 10.39
C ALA A 100 16.65 -0.43 11.09
N ALA A 101 15.77 0.50 11.46
CA ALA A 101 14.49 0.19 12.06
C ALA A 101 13.56 -0.54 11.06
N PHE A 102 13.48 -0.07 9.83
CA PHE A 102 12.68 -0.67 8.75
C PHE A 102 13.18 -2.10 8.41
N GLU A 103 14.49 -2.26 8.25
CA GLU A 103 15.13 -3.57 8.04
C GLU A 103 14.88 -4.56 9.18
N GLY A 104 15.07 -4.09 10.40
CA GLY A 104 14.87 -4.90 11.60
C GLY A 104 13.46 -5.47 11.66
N ILE A 105 12.44 -4.64 11.38
CA ILE A 105 11.04 -5.08 11.34
C ILE A 105 10.84 -6.11 10.25
N ILE A 106 11.20 -5.81 8.99
CA ILE A 106 10.99 -6.73 7.88
C ILE A 106 11.69 -8.07 8.11
N SER A 107 12.93 -8.04 8.57
CA SER A 107 13.70 -9.25 8.87
C SER A 107 13.05 -10.08 9.97
N GLY A 108 12.48 -9.42 10.98
CA GLY A 108 11.81 -10.09 12.11
C GLY A 108 10.51 -10.78 11.70
N ILE A 109 9.74 -10.18 10.79
CA ILE A 109 8.39 -10.68 10.44
C ILE A 109 8.35 -11.53 9.18
N ARG A 110 9.37 -11.51 8.31
CA ARG A 110 9.35 -12.11 6.97
C ARG A 110 8.94 -13.58 6.90
N LYS A 111 9.26 -14.37 7.94
CA LYS A 111 8.88 -15.79 8.01
C LYS A 111 7.50 -16.02 8.61
N SER A 112 6.94 -15.00 9.26
CA SER A 112 5.70 -15.09 10.01
C SER A 112 4.49 -14.64 9.20
N VAL A 113 4.69 -13.96 8.06
CA VAL A 113 3.63 -13.39 7.24
C VAL A 113 3.78 -13.79 5.77
N ASP A 114 2.64 -13.89 5.08
CA ASP A 114 2.57 -14.19 3.64
C ASP A 114 2.48 -12.88 2.84
N PHE A 115 1.85 -11.86 3.43
CA PHE A 115 1.72 -10.52 2.86
C PHE A 115 2.19 -9.47 3.86
N LEU A 116 2.79 -8.41 3.32
CA LEU A 116 3.16 -7.20 4.06
C LEU A 116 2.50 -6.00 3.41
N VAL A 117 1.63 -5.31 4.14
CA VAL A 117 0.95 -4.08 3.70
C VAL A 117 1.60 -2.88 4.37
N ILE A 118 2.12 -1.95 3.57
CA ILE A 118 2.84 -0.77 4.07
C ILE A 118 2.04 0.49 3.74
N ASP A 119 1.64 1.23 4.78
CA ASP A 119 0.98 2.54 4.66
C ASP A 119 2.04 3.64 4.74
N THR A 120 2.10 4.52 3.71
CA THR A 120 3.12 5.56 3.61
C THR A 120 2.59 6.94 4.01
N PRO A 121 3.46 7.85 4.48
CA PRO A 121 3.08 9.23 4.72
C PRO A 121 2.65 9.93 3.43
N SER A 122 2.06 11.13 3.56
CA SER A 122 1.64 11.97 2.42
C SER A 122 2.71 12.98 2.00
N THR A 123 3.96 12.71 2.28
CA THR A 123 5.10 13.56 1.91
C THR A 123 6.22 12.70 1.38
N ASP A 124 6.99 13.22 0.42
CA ASP A 124 8.24 12.57 0.03
C ASP A 124 9.17 12.47 1.25
N ALA A 125 9.44 11.25 1.64
CA ALA A 125 10.27 10.94 2.78
C ALA A 125 11.14 9.72 2.46
N TYR A 126 12.28 9.63 3.11
CA TYR A 126 13.22 8.53 2.95
C TYR A 126 12.56 7.15 3.13
N LEU A 127 11.77 6.99 4.20
CA LEU A 127 11.01 5.76 4.46
C LEU A 127 10.01 5.42 3.34
N MET A 128 9.39 6.42 2.70
CA MET A 128 8.49 6.20 1.57
C MET A 128 9.27 5.64 0.37
N ARG A 129 10.43 6.19 0.06
CA ARG A 129 11.29 5.70 -1.02
C ARG A 129 11.77 4.28 -0.74
N LEU A 130 12.19 3.97 0.51
CA LEU A 130 12.56 2.62 0.92
C LEU A 130 11.41 1.62 0.72
N ALA A 131 10.18 1.99 1.12
CA ALA A 131 9.02 1.13 0.93
C ALA A 131 8.78 0.81 -0.56
N HIS A 132 8.89 1.81 -1.44
CA HIS A 132 8.71 1.60 -2.87
C HIS A 132 9.78 0.65 -3.45
N LEU A 133 11.03 0.72 -2.98
CA LEU A 133 12.10 -0.18 -3.43
C LEU A 133 11.87 -1.65 -3.09
N VAL A 134 11.12 -1.95 -2.03
CA VAL A 134 10.85 -3.33 -1.62
C VAL A 134 9.48 -3.82 -2.08
N ALA A 135 8.69 -2.97 -2.74
CA ALA A 135 7.33 -3.29 -3.17
C ALA A 135 7.30 -4.35 -4.29
N ASP A 136 6.34 -5.26 -4.21
CA ASP A 136 5.91 -6.10 -5.34
C ASP A 136 4.74 -5.45 -6.07
N THR A 137 3.89 -4.74 -5.33
CA THR A 137 2.80 -3.93 -5.86
C THR A 137 2.80 -2.57 -5.17
N VAL A 138 2.65 -1.51 -5.95
CA VAL A 138 2.38 -0.16 -5.46
C VAL A 138 0.94 0.20 -5.80
N LEU A 139 0.14 0.53 -4.78
CA LEU A 139 -1.23 1.02 -4.92
C LEU A 139 -1.25 2.52 -4.69
N THR A 140 -1.67 3.28 -5.68
CA THR A 140 -1.75 4.74 -5.61
C THR A 140 -3.20 5.20 -5.69
N PRO A 141 -3.88 5.40 -4.55
CA PRO A 141 -5.22 5.97 -4.56
C PRO A 141 -5.16 7.46 -4.92
N VAL A 142 -5.94 7.86 -5.91
CA VAL A 142 -6.13 9.25 -6.36
C VAL A 142 -7.60 9.60 -6.31
N THR A 143 -7.94 10.85 -6.04
CA THR A 143 -9.32 11.31 -6.16
C THR A 143 -9.59 11.82 -7.58
N ASP A 144 -10.86 11.98 -7.95
CA ASP A 144 -11.26 12.52 -9.25
C ASP A 144 -11.07 14.06 -9.31
N SER A 145 -9.79 14.47 -9.18
CA SER A 145 -9.36 15.86 -9.11
C SER A 145 -8.06 16.07 -9.86
N PHE A 146 -8.00 17.10 -10.70
CA PHE A 146 -6.75 17.52 -11.36
C PHE A 146 -5.63 17.88 -10.37
N LEU A 147 -5.98 18.31 -9.15
CA LEU A 147 -5.00 18.59 -8.11
C LEU A 147 -4.30 17.30 -7.63
N ASP A 148 -5.04 16.20 -7.53
CA ASP A 148 -4.47 14.90 -7.17
C ASP A 148 -3.71 14.27 -8.34
N LEU A 149 -4.24 14.46 -9.56
CA LEU A 149 -3.56 14.05 -10.79
C LEU A 149 -2.18 14.72 -10.92
N GLY A 150 -2.04 15.97 -10.46
CA GLY A 150 -0.77 16.72 -10.50
C GLY A 150 0.42 16.03 -9.82
N THR A 151 0.19 15.09 -8.89
CA THR A 151 1.27 14.25 -8.31
C THR A 151 1.77 13.18 -9.31
N LEU A 152 0.91 12.78 -10.25
CA LEU A 152 1.21 11.75 -11.25
C LEU A 152 1.60 12.36 -12.60
N ALA A 153 1.00 13.47 -12.98
CA ALA A 153 1.17 14.08 -14.29
C ALA A 153 1.05 15.59 -14.27
N SER A 154 1.82 16.25 -15.13
CA SER A 154 1.53 17.60 -15.58
C SER A 154 0.51 17.53 -16.72
N VAL A 155 -0.52 18.36 -16.67
CA VAL A 155 -1.63 18.36 -17.62
C VAL A 155 -1.80 19.76 -18.17
N ASP A 156 -2.01 19.89 -19.47
CA ASP A 156 -2.36 21.17 -20.10
C ASP A 156 -3.73 21.63 -19.57
N PRO A 157 -3.86 22.86 -19.07
CA PRO A 157 -5.10 23.33 -18.45
C PRO A 157 -6.25 23.56 -19.43
N VAL A 158 -5.99 23.56 -20.74
CA VAL A 158 -6.98 23.81 -21.80
C VAL A 158 -7.38 22.53 -22.51
N THR A 159 -6.37 21.71 -22.91
CA THR A 159 -6.62 20.48 -23.67
C THR A 159 -6.80 19.26 -22.75
N HIS A 160 -6.39 19.35 -21.49
CA HIS A 160 -6.34 18.26 -20.50
C HIS A 160 -5.44 17.10 -20.93
N GLU A 161 -4.55 17.30 -21.90
CA GLU A 161 -3.56 16.31 -22.33
C GLU A 161 -2.39 16.25 -21.35
N VAL A 162 -1.81 15.05 -21.20
CA VAL A 162 -0.64 14.82 -20.35
C VAL A 162 0.61 15.40 -21.03
N THR A 163 1.21 16.42 -20.43
CA THR A 163 2.41 17.10 -20.93
C THR A 163 3.71 16.61 -20.28
N GLY A 164 3.62 15.96 -19.11
CA GLY A 164 4.79 15.46 -18.40
C GLY A 164 4.42 14.53 -17.23
N THR A 165 5.43 13.95 -16.59
CA THR A 165 5.28 13.15 -15.36
C THR A 165 5.30 14.05 -14.14
N GLY A 166 4.52 13.70 -13.12
CA GLY A 166 4.57 14.32 -11.80
C GLY A 166 5.65 13.70 -10.91
N HIS A 167 6.02 14.42 -9.85
CA HIS A 167 7.09 14.02 -8.95
C HIS A 167 6.91 12.61 -8.35
N TYR A 168 5.70 12.29 -7.90
CA TYR A 168 5.43 10.96 -7.35
C TYR A 168 5.54 9.86 -8.42
N ALA A 169 5.09 10.13 -9.63
CA ALA A 169 5.23 9.16 -10.73
C ALA A 169 6.71 8.92 -11.06
N GLU A 170 7.55 9.95 -11.05
CA GLU A 170 8.99 9.82 -11.24
C GLU A 170 9.61 8.93 -10.16
N MET A 171 9.26 9.12 -8.89
CA MET A 171 9.73 8.30 -7.78
C MET A 171 9.35 6.83 -7.94
N VAL A 172 8.12 6.51 -8.35
CA VAL A 172 7.69 5.11 -8.58
C VAL A 172 8.42 4.53 -9.78
N CYS A 173 8.60 5.29 -10.86
CA CYS A 173 9.36 4.85 -12.05
C CYS A 173 10.83 4.58 -11.70
N GLU A 174 11.44 5.42 -10.88
CA GLU A 174 12.80 5.21 -10.39
C GLU A 174 12.90 3.93 -9.55
N ALA A 175 11.97 3.70 -8.61
CA ALA A 175 11.93 2.46 -7.83
C ALA A 175 11.78 1.22 -8.73
N ARG A 176 10.92 1.27 -9.76
CA ARG A 176 10.75 0.20 -10.76
C ARG A 176 12.03 -0.07 -11.54
N MET A 177 12.73 1.00 -11.96
CA MET A 177 14.00 0.88 -12.69
C MET A 177 15.08 0.26 -11.81
N ARG A 178 15.21 0.73 -10.56
CA ARG A 178 16.17 0.21 -9.58
C ARG A 178 15.92 -1.26 -9.28
N ARG A 179 14.67 -1.67 -9.03
CA ARG A 179 14.29 -3.08 -8.82
C ARG A 179 14.68 -3.94 -10.02
N ARG A 180 14.44 -3.46 -11.26
CA ARG A 180 14.82 -4.21 -12.47
C ARG A 180 16.32 -4.37 -12.62
N GLN A 181 17.10 -3.34 -12.27
CA GLN A 181 18.57 -3.38 -12.36
C GLN A 181 19.19 -4.34 -11.36
N PHE A 182 18.65 -4.38 -10.14
CA PHE A 182 19.30 -5.10 -9.05
C PHE A 182 18.83 -6.54 -8.86
N ASP A 183 17.54 -6.79 -8.87
CA ASP A 183 16.98 -8.11 -8.62
C ASP A 183 16.09 -8.63 -9.76
N GLN A 184 16.06 -7.92 -10.89
CA GLN A 184 15.16 -8.14 -12.03
C GLN A 184 13.68 -8.19 -11.60
N GLY A 185 13.39 -7.68 -10.43
CA GLY A 185 12.03 -7.59 -9.87
C GLY A 185 11.15 -6.68 -10.72
N HIS A 186 9.86 -6.95 -10.67
CA HIS A 186 8.86 -6.12 -11.30
C HIS A 186 7.93 -5.59 -10.23
N ILE A 187 7.75 -4.27 -10.21
CA ILE A 187 6.74 -3.62 -9.37
C ILE A 187 5.48 -3.42 -10.22
N ASP A 188 4.39 -4.09 -9.84
CA ASP A 188 3.08 -3.85 -10.43
C ASP A 188 2.51 -2.55 -9.85
N TRP A 189 2.41 -1.51 -10.68
CA TRP A 189 1.90 -0.21 -10.25
C TRP A 189 0.44 -0.06 -10.63
N ILE A 190 -0.42 0.16 -9.63
CA ILE A 190 -1.87 0.29 -9.81
C ILE A 190 -2.32 1.65 -9.28
N VAL A 191 -2.87 2.46 -10.15
CA VAL A 191 -3.55 3.70 -9.78
C VAL A 191 -5.02 3.39 -9.55
N ILE A 192 -5.54 3.78 -8.39
CA ILE A 192 -6.91 3.54 -7.96
C ILE A 192 -7.66 4.86 -7.96
N ARG A 193 -8.63 5.02 -8.85
CA ARG A 193 -9.52 6.20 -8.90
C ARG A 193 -10.51 6.15 -7.75
N ASN A 194 -10.08 6.62 -6.59
CA ASN A 194 -10.84 6.58 -5.35
C ASN A 194 -11.71 7.83 -5.18
N ARG A 195 -12.82 7.72 -4.46
CA ARG A 195 -13.77 8.81 -4.22
C ARG A 195 -14.30 9.45 -5.51
N SER A 196 -14.38 8.68 -6.60
CA SER A 196 -14.91 9.22 -7.83
C SER A 196 -16.38 9.64 -7.64
N ALA A 197 -16.65 10.91 -7.90
CA ALA A 197 -17.98 11.36 -8.22
C ALA A 197 -18.30 10.85 -9.65
N ARG A 198 -19.57 10.77 -10.03
CA ARG A 198 -20.00 10.23 -11.33
C ARG A 198 -19.47 11.00 -12.57
N GLY A 199 -18.45 11.86 -12.41
CA GLY A 199 -17.77 12.58 -13.48
C GLY A 199 -16.36 12.02 -13.68
N GLN A 200 -16.01 11.62 -14.89
CA GLN A 200 -14.69 11.04 -15.22
C GLN A 200 -13.71 12.16 -15.63
N LEU A 201 -13.52 13.20 -14.80
CA LEU A 201 -12.68 14.34 -15.16
C LEU A 201 -11.23 13.95 -15.45
N VAL A 202 -10.67 13.06 -14.65
CA VAL A 202 -9.24 12.67 -14.76
C VAL A 202 -9.03 11.29 -15.40
N GLY A 203 -10.11 10.56 -15.71
CA GLY A 203 -10.04 9.18 -16.18
C GLY A 203 -9.23 9.04 -17.48
N HIS A 204 -9.41 9.94 -18.43
CA HIS A 204 -8.68 9.94 -19.70
C HIS A 204 -7.17 10.13 -19.49
N SER A 205 -6.78 11.12 -18.69
CA SER A 205 -5.38 11.41 -18.39
C SER A 205 -4.70 10.25 -17.64
N ILE A 206 -5.41 9.57 -16.72
CA ILE A 206 -4.88 8.38 -16.02
C ILE A 206 -4.70 7.21 -17.00
N THR A 207 -5.65 6.98 -17.90
CA THR A 207 -5.53 5.94 -18.94
C THR A 207 -4.34 6.22 -19.88
N GLU A 208 -4.15 7.47 -20.29
CA GLU A 208 -2.98 7.89 -21.07
C GLU A 208 -1.66 7.64 -20.32
N LEU A 209 -1.60 8.00 -19.04
CA LEU A 209 -0.48 7.66 -18.18
C LEU A 209 -0.26 6.15 -18.07
N GLY A 210 -1.32 5.36 -18.01
CA GLY A 210 -1.26 3.91 -18.02
C GLY A 210 -0.49 3.35 -19.19
N ILE A 211 -0.76 3.88 -20.38
CA ILE A 211 -0.06 3.49 -21.62
C ILE A 211 1.40 3.94 -21.57
N ARG A 212 1.67 5.18 -21.16
CA ARG A 212 3.04 5.75 -21.15
C ARG A 212 3.95 5.12 -20.11
N LEU A 213 3.42 4.87 -18.90
CA LEU A 213 4.22 4.43 -17.74
C LEU A 213 4.06 2.93 -17.44
N GLY A 214 3.20 2.23 -18.16
CA GLY A 214 2.92 0.81 -17.91
C GLY A 214 2.33 0.59 -16.52
N LEU A 215 1.43 1.47 -16.07
CA LEU A 215 0.64 1.28 -14.85
C LEU A 215 -0.74 0.72 -15.20
N ARG A 216 -1.36 0.07 -14.21
CA ARG A 216 -2.76 -0.36 -14.30
C ARG A 216 -3.67 0.70 -13.68
N ASP A 217 -4.76 1.03 -14.34
CA ASP A 217 -5.82 1.89 -13.84
C ASP A 217 -7.01 1.05 -13.41
N VAL A 218 -7.47 1.24 -12.17
CA VAL A 218 -8.65 0.55 -11.65
C VAL A 218 -9.61 1.54 -10.98
N GLU A 219 -10.91 1.26 -11.12
CA GLU A 219 -11.92 2.00 -10.40
C GLU A 219 -11.90 1.64 -8.92
N GLY A 220 -11.87 2.66 -8.08
CA GLY A 220 -11.89 2.54 -6.63
C GLY A 220 -13.29 2.61 -6.05
N CYS A 221 -13.38 3.05 -4.82
CA CYS A 221 -14.65 3.18 -4.10
C CYS A 221 -15.22 4.59 -4.25
N ALA A 222 -16.55 4.70 -4.34
CA ALA A 222 -17.24 5.98 -4.29
C ALA A 222 -16.99 6.71 -2.96
N GLU A 223 -17.13 8.03 -2.95
CA GLU A 223 -17.07 8.78 -1.70
C GLU A 223 -18.30 8.46 -0.83
N ARG A 224 -18.08 7.78 0.29
CA ARG A 224 -19.13 7.40 1.24
C ARG A 224 -18.72 7.76 2.65
N ILE A 225 -19.65 8.34 3.40
CA ILE A 225 -19.47 8.66 4.83
C ILE A 225 -19.16 7.40 5.63
N VAL A 226 -19.67 6.23 5.22
CA VAL A 226 -19.52 4.95 5.91
C VAL A 226 -18.05 4.55 6.10
N TYR A 227 -17.16 4.88 5.16
CA TYR A 227 -15.73 4.61 5.33
C TYR A 227 -15.11 5.37 6.51
N ARG A 228 -15.62 6.57 6.83
CA ARG A 228 -15.21 7.35 8.00
C ARG A 228 -15.83 6.78 9.28
N GLN A 229 -17.03 6.19 9.19
CA GLN A 229 -17.72 5.58 10.33
C GLN A 229 -17.06 4.28 10.80
N PHE A 230 -16.34 3.56 9.93
CA PHE A 230 -15.60 2.36 10.32
C PHE A 230 -14.37 2.65 11.18
N PHE A 231 -13.73 3.80 11.02
CA PHE A 231 -12.47 4.10 11.69
C PHE A 231 -12.56 4.05 13.23
N PRO A 232 -13.57 4.65 13.92
CA PRO A 232 -13.65 4.62 15.37
C PRO A 232 -13.81 3.22 15.97
N SER A 233 -14.42 2.29 15.24
CA SER A 233 -14.58 0.90 15.66
C SER A 233 -13.44 -0.01 15.13
N GLY A 234 -12.58 0.51 14.27
CA GLY A 234 -11.56 -0.30 13.61
C GLY A 234 -12.12 -1.36 12.66
N LEU A 235 -13.41 -1.26 12.31
CA LEU A 235 -14.07 -2.14 11.35
C LEU A 235 -13.76 -1.72 9.92
N THR A 236 -14.01 -2.63 9.01
CA THR A 236 -13.91 -2.41 7.56
C THR A 236 -15.21 -2.78 6.87
N ALA A 237 -15.38 -2.38 5.64
CA ALA A 237 -16.51 -2.80 4.82
C ALA A 237 -16.56 -4.33 4.60
N LEU A 238 -15.46 -5.04 4.87
CA LEU A 238 -15.33 -6.48 4.69
C LEU A 238 -15.68 -7.31 5.93
N ASP A 239 -15.84 -6.64 7.09
CA ASP A 239 -16.28 -7.30 8.30
C ASP A 239 -17.76 -7.71 8.22
N ALA A 240 -18.21 -8.55 9.14
CA ALA A 240 -19.61 -8.97 9.15
C ALA A 240 -20.52 -7.75 9.35
N LEU A 241 -21.53 -7.65 8.51
CA LEU A 241 -22.54 -6.59 8.58
C LEU A 241 -23.76 -7.10 9.39
N ASP A 242 -23.53 -7.39 10.68
CA ASP A 242 -24.54 -7.82 11.62
C ASP A 242 -24.53 -6.95 12.88
N GLU A 243 -25.57 -7.07 13.70
CA GLU A 243 -25.71 -6.28 14.91
C GLU A 243 -24.63 -6.59 15.95
N ALA A 244 -24.18 -7.84 16.03
CA ALA A 244 -23.15 -8.26 16.96
C ALA A 244 -21.80 -7.57 16.66
N THR A 245 -21.39 -7.57 15.39
CA THR A 245 -20.14 -6.98 14.94
C THR A 245 -20.22 -5.47 14.83
N PHE A 246 -21.26 -4.96 14.17
CA PHE A 246 -21.36 -3.55 13.83
C PHE A 246 -21.98 -2.69 14.94
N GLY A 247 -22.80 -3.27 15.81
CA GLY A 247 -23.48 -2.57 16.89
C GLY A 247 -24.76 -1.85 16.47
N ALA A 248 -25.16 -1.98 15.20
CA ALA A 248 -26.37 -1.44 14.61
C ALA A 248 -26.76 -2.24 13.37
N ILE A 249 -27.99 -2.05 12.89
CA ILE A 249 -28.45 -2.65 11.64
C ILE A 249 -27.78 -1.92 10.46
N PRO A 250 -26.98 -2.58 9.63
CA PRO A 250 -26.29 -1.94 8.51
C PRO A 250 -27.26 -1.47 7.43
N GLY A 251 -27.17 -0.20 7.07
CA GLY A 251 -27.95 0.40 5.98
C GLY A 251 -27.44 0.02 4.60
N GLN A 252 -28.13 0.51 3.56
CA GLN A 252 -27.77 0.28 2.16
C GLN A 252 -26.34 0.75 1.82
N SER A 253 -25.91 1.89 2.38
CA SER A 253 -24.57 2.45 2.15
C SER A 253 -23.44 1.51 2.59
N HIS A 254 -23.63 0.74 3.68
CA HIS A 254 -22.68 -0.26 4.16
C HIS A 254 -22.55 -1.43 3.18
N ARG A 255 -23.69 -1.92 2.66
CA ARG A 255 -23.72 -3.03 1.67
C ARG A 255 -23.06 -2.62 0.36
N LEU A 256 -23.30 -1.39 -0.11
CA LEU A 256 -22.64 -0.85 -1.30
C LEU A 256 -21.13 -0.69 -1.09
N ALA A 257 -20.70 -0.16 0.05
CA ALA A 257 -19.28 -0.06 0.39
C ALA A 257 -18.60 -1.45 0.44
N GLN A 258 -19.28 -2.46 0.97
CA GLN A 258 -18.79 -3.83 0.98
C GLN A 258 -18.63 -4.39 -0.44
N GLN A 259 -19.61 -4.17 -1.29
CA GLN A 259 -19.56 -4.62 -2.67
C GLN A 259 -18.45 -3.94 -3.46
N GLU A 260 -18.33 -2.60 -3.36
CA GLU A 260 -17.27 -1.82 -4.01
C GLU A 260 -15.88 -2.28 -3.58
N MET A 261 -15.68 -2.49 -2.28
CA MET A 261 -14.40 -2.92 -1.75
C MET A 261 -14.03 -4.34 -2.20
N ARG A 262 -14.99 -5.27 -2.24
CA ARG A 262 -14.76 -6.64 -2.77
C ARG A 262 -14.38 -6.62 -4.24
N ILE A 263 -15.05 -5.80 -5.04
CA ILE A 263 -14.74 -5.63 -6.47
C ILE A 263 -13.33 -5.04 -6.63
N LEU A 264 -13.01 -3.96 -5.91
CA LEU A 264 -11.70 -3.35 -5.95
C LEU A 264 -10.59 -4.36 -5.61
N ILE A 265 -10.72 -5.09 -4.49
CA ILE A 265 -9.72 -6.10 -4.08
C ILE A 265 -9.57 -7.19 -5.15
N GLY A 266 -10.65 -7.60 -5.78
CA GLY A 266 -10.61 -8.55 -6.90
C GLY A 266 -9.79 -8.04 -8.09
N PHE A 267 -9.92 -6.76 -8.43
CA PHE A 267 -9.15 -6.13 -9.52
C PHE A 267 -7.65 -5.97 -9.23
N LEU A 268 -7.24 -5.94 -7.96
CA LEU A 268 -5.82 -5.88 -7.62
C LEU A 268 -5.05 -7.13 -8.09
N ASN A 269 -5.75 -8.26 -8.27
CA ASN A 269 -5.18 -9.52 -8.77
C ASN A 269 -3.94 -9.97 -7.98
N LEU A 270 -3.99 -9.85 -6.66
CA LEU A 270 -2.90 -10.24 -5.78
C LEU A 270 -2.71 -11.77 -5.80
N PRO A 271 -1.48 -12.26 -5.58
CA PRO A 271 -1.14 -13.68 -5.66
C PRO A 271 -1.59 -14.47 -4.43
N ILE A 272 -2.91 -14.52 -4.20
CA ILE A 272 -3.53 -15.26 -3.10
C ILE A 272 -3.56 -16.75 -3.43
N GLY A 273 -3.29 -17.62 -2.45
CA GLY A 273 -3.36 -19.07 -2.58
C GLY A 273 -2.25 -19.68 -3.43
N GLU A 274 -2.60 -20.60 -4.37
CA GLU A 274 -1.62 -21.34 -5.17
C GLU A 274 -0.76 -20.45 -6.08
N ARG A 275 -1.33 -19.34 -6.59
CA ARG A 275 -0.58 -18.35 -7.38
C ARG A 275 0.54 -17.70 -6.55
N GLY A 276 0.31 -17.42 -5.28
CA GLY A 276 1.33 -16.91 -4.37
C GLY A 276 2.45 -17.92 -4.13
N ARG A 277 2.10 -19.19 -3.97
CA ARG A 277 3.09 -20.26 -3.81
C ARG A 277 3.96 -20.44 -5.04
N ARG A 278 3.39 -20.41 -6.24
CA ARG A 278 4.14 -20.48 -7.51
C ARG A 278 5.11 -19.30 -7.69
N ARG A 279 4.67 -18.09 -7.33
CA ARG A 279 5.52 -16.89 -7.36
C ARG A 279 6.69 -16.96 -6.38
N ALA A 280 6.43 -17.43 -5.16
CA ALA A 280 7.47 -17.65 -4.15
C ALA A 280 8.50 -18.70 -4.60
N ALA A 281 8.04 -19.78 -5.24
CA ALA A 281 8.93 -20.80 -5.80
C ALA A 281 9.81 -20.25 -6.94
N ALA A 282 9.22 -19.53 -7.90
CA ALA A 282 9.96 -18.90 -8.99
C ALA A 282 10.99 -17.87 -8.49
N ARG A 283 10.63 -17.07 -7.47
CA ARG A 283 11.60 -16.19 -6.80
C ARG A 283 12.75 -16.96 -6.16
N LYS A 284 12.44 -18.06 -5.46
CA LYS A 284 13.44 -18.90 -4.83
C LYS A 284 14.47 -19.42 -5.85
N GLU A 285 14.00 -19.94 -6.97
CA GLU A 285 14.84 -20.44 -8.05
C GLU A 285 15.71 -19.33 -8.62
N TRP A 286 15.13 -18.16 -8.85
CA TRP A 286 15.88 -17.01 -9.36
C TRP A 286 16.97 -16.53 -8.38
N TYR A 287 16.66 -16.39 -7.08
CA TYR A 287 17.67 -15.98 -6.09
C TYR A 287 18.75 -17.02 -5.85
N ALA A 288 18.45 -18.30 -6.00
CA ALA A 288 19.48 -19.34 -5.96
C ALA A 288 20.48 -19.22 -7.12
N SER A 289 20.07 -18.59 -8.23
CA SER A 289 20.92 -18.31 -9.38
C SER A 289 21.61 -16.94 -9.37
N ALA A 290 21.17 -16.01 -8.49
CA ALA A 290 21.73 -14.66 -8.41
C ALA A 290 23.00 -14.60 -7.58
N GLN A 291 24.07 -13.98 -8.13
CA GLN A 291 25.42 -14.03 -7.58
C GLN A 291 25.77 -12.89 -6.59
N ALA A 292 24.97 -11.85 -6.46
CA ALA A 292 25.28 -10.72 -5.58
C ALA A 292 24.09 -10.22 -4.75
N PRO A 293 24.28 -9.92 -3.47
CA PRO A 293 23.25 -9.26 -2.66
C PRO A 293 23.07 -7.81 -3.10
N LEU A 294 21.85 -7.32 -2.98
CA LEU A 294 21.48 -5.94 -3.25
C LEU A 294 21.86 -5.07 -2.05
N GLU A 295 22.69 -4.08 -2.27
CA GLU A 295 23.01 -3.04 -1.29
C GLU A 295 22.18 -1.80 -1.61
N ILE A 296 21.02 -1.65 -0.94
CA ILE A 296 20.07 -0.55 -1.21
C ILE A 296 20.66 0.81 -0.85
N ASP A 297 21.52 0.88 0.15
CA ASP A 297 22.20 2.11 0.55
C ASP A 297 23.09 2.71 -0.56
N LYS A 298 23.71 1.89 -1.41
CA LYS A 298 24.45 2.37 -2.58
C LYS A 298 23.56 2.93 -3.69
N VAL A 299 22.28 2.57 -3.66
CA VAL A 299 21.31 2.95 -4.67
C VAL A 299 20.67 4.31 -4.37
N LEU A 300 20.70 4.73 -3.12
CA LEU A 300 20.06 5.97 -2.67
C LEU A 300 21.04 7.17 -2.59
N ILE A 301 22.35 6.95 -2.78
CA ILE A 301 23.39 7.97 -2.60
C ILE A 301 23.89 8.57 -3.94
N ASP A 302 23.63 7.93 -5.07
CA ASP A 302 23.87 8.44 -6.42
C ASP A 302 22.59 9.12 -6.99
#